data_df46c4884d2fc26b5b513c0c31834671
#
_entry.id   df46c4884d2fc26b5b513c0c31834671
#
_cell.length_a   1.000
_cell.length_b   1.000
_cell.length_c   1.000
_cell.angle_alpha   90.00
_cell.angle_beta   90.00
_cell.angle_gamma   90.00
#
_symmetry.space_group_name_H-M   'P 1'
#
loop_
_entity.id
_entity.type
_entity.pdbx_description
1 polymer ?
#
loop_
_entity_poly.entity_id
_entity_poly.type
_entity_poly.pdbx_seq_one_letter_code
_entity_poly.pdbx_strand_id
1 'polypeptide(L)'
;MCSSDLAFAAPRTGLVAYEMAVKPFFLEASQTHLTAFSVIFFIAAMMFSWFQGRLIDLIGKVLTPALFVGLIILAVAVFIDPQGDMLGAHGEYLTQPLTKGFLEGYNTMDTFASLMFGMLMVDALRGKGITERSATTKYLIYAGCIAAAGLAFVYISLFYLGATSATVAAGADNGGLVLSQYVQALFGPYGQIVLSVIVLLACLTTAIGLISACSDFFSSKTPLSYKQWVLINGSVCALVANVGLAQLISLSVPVLFALYPVAIALVALTFVRSKLPNPRFAYRAVLLVSLLFALVDAAKVSGVDVSAFNMLPLFEVGMGWVLPTFAAIVCMFFIAKPRPELAQETA
;
A
#
# COMPACT_ATOMS: atom_id res chain seq x y z
N MET A 1 -9.43 -6.59 2.04
CA MET A 1 -8.75 -5.64 1.17
C MET A 1 -9.39 -4.25 1.26
N CYS A 2 -10.59 -3.98 0.73
CA CYS A 2 -11.18 -2.64 0.86
C CYS A 2 -11.24 -2.11 2.31
N SER A 3 -11.46 -2.96 3.30
CA SER A 3 -11.49 -2.54 4.71
C SER A 3 -10.11 -2.12 5.24
N SER A 4 -9.03 -2.79 4.84
CA SER A 4 -7.66 -2.41 5.22
C SER A 4 -7.21 -1.14 4.53
N ASP A 5 -7.55 -0.97 3.25
CA ASP A 5 -7.23 0.23 2.48
C ASP A 5 -7.97 1.45 3.02
N LEU A 6 -9.23 1.26 3.44
CA LEU A 6 -10.02 2.31 4.07
C LEU A 6 -9.52 2.66 5.47
N ALA A 7 -9.11 1.66 6.27
CA ALA A 7 -8.69 1.88 7.64
C ALA A 7 -7.28 2.51 7.74
N PHE A 8 -6.38 2.21 6.82
CA PHE A 8 -4.98 2.61 6.91
C PHE A 8 -4.48 3.38 5.69
N ALA A 9 -4.71 2.90 4.47
CA ALA A 9 -4.15 3.52 3.28
C ALA A 9 -4.79 4.89 2.98
N ALA A 10 -6.12 5.00 2.98
CA ALA A 10 -6.79 6.25 2.68
C ALA A 10 -6.54 7.35 3.75
N PRO A 11 -6.64 7.11 5.08
CA PRO A 11 -6.26 8.10 6.09
C PRO A 11 -4.80 8.52 6.00
N ARG A 12 -3.90 7.58 5.67
CA ARG A 12 -2.47 7.85 5.50
C ARG A 12 -2.20 8.89 4.40
N THR A 13 -2.99 8.93 3.34
CA THR A 13 -2.82 9.97 2.30
C THR A 13 -3.01 11.38 2.85
N GLY A 14 -4.03 11.60 3.69
CA GLY A 14 -4.24 12.89 4.36
C GLY A 14 -3.10 13.24 5.31
N LEU A 15 -2.62 12.28 6.08
CA LEU A 15 -1.51 12.48 7.02
C LEU A 15 -0.19 12.79 6.31
N VAL A 16 0.15 12.06 5.24
CA VAL A 16 1.34 12.34 4.43
C VAL A 16 1.25 13.71 3.79
N ALA A 17 0.08 14.09 3.26
CA ALA A 17 -0.16 15.42 2.73
C ALA A 17 0.04 16.50 3.81
N TYR A 18 -0.45 16.27 5.03
CA TYR A 18 -0.24 17.20 6.15
C TYR A 18 1.24 17.35 6.51
N GLU A 19 1.96 16.24 6.73
CA GLU A 19 3.37 16.23 7.14
C GLU A 19 4.28 16.92 6.12
N MET A 20 4.03 16.72 4.83
CA MET A 20 4.92 17.20 3.76
C MET A 20 4.46 18.53 3.13
N ALA A 21 3.16 18.80 3.09
CA ALA A 21 2.65 19.96 2.38
C ALA A 21 2.16 21.09 3.30
N VAL A 22 1.95 20.84 4.59
CA VAL A 22 1.40 21.83 5.52
C VAL A 22 2.32 22.10 6.68
N LYS A 23 2.71 21.05 7.38
CA LYS A 23 3.52 21.12 8.61
C LYS A 23 4.83 21.92 8.45
N PRO A 24 5.58 21.82 7.32
CA PRO A 24 6.84 22.57 7.14
C PRO A 24 6.67 24.09 7.12
N PHE A 25 5.47 24.60 6.92
CA PHE A 25 5.18 26.04 6.89
C PHE A 25 4.72 26.62 8.23
N PHE A 26 4.56 25.77 9.25
CA PHE A 26 4.18 26.20 10.60
C PHE A 26 5.34 26.01 11.57
N LEU A 27 5.66 27.05 12.34
CA LEU A 27 6.70 27.00 13.37
C LEU A 27 6.34 26.05 14.52
N GLU A 28 5.05 26.01 14.87
CA GLU A 28 4.50 25.09 15.86
C GLU A 28 3.26 24.40 15.27
N ALA A 29 3.41 23.18 14.83
CA ALA A 29 2.29 22.38 14.31
C ALA A 29 1.49 21.80 15.49
N SER A 30 0.25 22.25 15.67
CA SER A 30 -0.65 21.78 16.72
C SER A 30 -1.60 20.71 16.19
N GLN A 31 -2.17 19.92 17.11
CA GLN A 31 -3.23 18.95 16.80
C GLN A 31 -4.45 19.60 16.12
N THR A 32 -4.73 20.87 16.44
CA THR A 32 -5.82 21.62 15.81
C THR A 32 -5.58 21.84 14.32
N HIS A 33 -4.32 22.13 13.92
CA HIS A 33 -3.96 22.28 12.50
C HIS A 33 -4.15 20.96 11.74
N LEU A 34 -3.73 19.83 12.34
CA LEU A 34 -3.93 18.50 11.76
C LEU A 34 -5.42 18.20 11.57
N THR A 35 -6.24 18.46 12.61
CA THR A 35 -7.69 18.23 12.56
C THR A 35 -8.36 19.08 11.48
N ALA A 36 -8.07 20.37 11.45
CA ALA A 36 -8.64 21.28 10.45
C ALA A 36 -8.24 20.85 9.03
N PHE A 37 -6.97 20.55 8.81
CA PHE A 37 -6.49 20.08 7.52
C PHE A 37 -7.14 18.76 7.10
N SER A 38 -7.19 17.75 8.00
CA SER A 38 -7.79 16.45 7.71
C SER A 38 -9.25 16.57 7.30
N VAL A 39 -10.02 17.40 8.01
CA VAL A 39 -11.42 17.66 7.68
C VAL A 39 -11.56 18.29 6.29
N ILE A 40 -10.79 19.35 6.00
CA ILE A 40 -10.83 20.02 4.69
C ILE A 40 -10.39 19.06 3.57
N PHE A 41 -9.32 18.31 3.77
CA PHE A 41 -8.79 17.37 2.80
C PHE A 41 -9.79 16.26 2.45
N PHE A 42 -10.41 15.64 3.46
CA PHE A 42 -11.37 14.56 3.20
C PHE A 42 -12.73 15.10 2.72
N ILE A 43 -13.15 16.31 3.08
CA ILE A 43 -14.30 16.97 2.44
C ILE A 43 -14.01 17.16 0.94
N ALA A 44 -12.83 17.66 0.58
CA ALA A 44 -12.45 17.80 -0.83
C ALA A 44 -12.42 16.43 -1.53
N ALA A 45 -11.83 15.41 -0.91
CA ALA A 45 -11.81 14.06 -1.45
C ALA A 45 -13.22 13.49 -1.67
N MET A 46 -14.15 13.68 -0.71
CA MET A 46 -15.55 13.28 -0.83
C MET A 46 -16.27 14.02 -1.95
N MET A 47 -16.07 15.35 -2.06
CA MET A 47 -16.67 16.14 -3.13
C MET A 47 -16.26 15.66 -4.51
N PHE A 48 -14.97 15.37 -4.70
CA PHE A 48 -14.46 14.85 -5.96
C PHE A 48 -14.89 13.42 -6.24
N SER A 49 -14.97 12.58 -5.21
CA SER A 49 -15.50 11.21 -5.34
C SER A 49 -16.99 11.15 -5.64
N TRP A 50 -17.74 12.22 -5.32
CA TRP A 50 -19.18 12.28 -5.57
C TRP A 50 -19.54 12.28 -7.06
N PHE A 51 -18.68 12.84 -7.90
CA PHE A 51 -18.84 12.96 -9.34
C PHE A 51 -17.97 11.95 -10.06
N GLN A 52 -18.47 10.70 -10.18
CA GLN A 52 -17.74 9.62 -10.85
C GLN A 52 -17.21 10.01 -12.25
N GLY A 53 -15.93 9.79 -12.49
CA GLY A 53 -15.36 9.58 -13.83
C GLY A 53 -14.66 10.73 -14.53
N ARG A 54 -15.11 11.98 -14.47
CA ARG A 54 -14.51 13.08 -15.26
C ARG A 54 -13.21 13.67 -14.67
N LEU A 55 -13.11 13.73 -13.35
CA LEU A 55 -11.93 14.31 -12.69
C LEU A 55 -10.73 13.35 -12.67
N ILE A 56 -10.97 12.05 -12.54
CA ILE A 56 -9.92 11.02 -12.55
C ILE A 56 -9.15 11.08 -13.86
N ASP A 57 -9.82 11.30 -14.98
CA ASP A 57 -9.17 11.41 -16.30
C ASP A 57 -8.29 12.66 -16.43
N LEU A 58 -8.76 13.82 -15.97
CA LEU A 58 -8.01 15.07 -16.06
C LEU A 58 -6.78 15.05 -15.12
N ILE A 59 -6.97 14.58 -13.90
CA ILE A 59 -5.93 14.46 -12.88
C ILE A 59 -4.87 13.45 -13.33
N GLY A 60 -5.27 12.27 -13.83
CA GLY A 60 -4.33 11.27 -14.32
C GLY A 60 -3.52 11.72 -15.54
N LYS A 61 -4.09 12.52 -16.45
CA LYS A 61 -3.41 12.96 -17.66
C LYS A 61 -2.39 14.09 -17.44
N VAL A 62 -2.60 14.93 -16.46
CA VAL A 62 -1.73 16.11 -16.20
C VAL A 62 -0.88 15.89 -14.96
N LEU A 63 -1.48 15.44 -13.88
CA LEU A 63 -0.80 15.35 -12.59
C LEU A 63 0.20 14.17 -12.55
N THR A 64 -0.15 13.02 -13.10
CA THR A 64 0.75 11.86 -13.10
C THR A 64 2.06 12.14 -13.86
N PRO A 65 2.07 12.72 -15.09
CA PRO A 65 3.32 13.12 -15.72
C PRO A 65 4.09 14.16 -14.93
N ALA A 66 3.42 15.15 -14.33
CA ALA A 66 4.08 16.18 -13.52
C ALA A 66 4.76 15.59 -12.27
N LEU A 67 4.06 14.66 -11.58
CA LEU A 67 4.61 13.89 -10.47
C LEU A 67 5.85 13.10 -10.87
N PHE A 68 5.77 12.40 -12.00
CA PHE A 68 6.87 11.55 -12.48
C PHE A 68 8.09 12.41 -12.84
N VAL A 69 7.88 13.55 -13.51
CA VAL A 69 8.94 14.52 -13.79
C VAL A 69 9.55 15.09 -12.51
N GLY A 70 8.73 15.47 -11.54
CA GLY A 70 9.20 15.93 -10.23
C GLY A 70 10.04 14.90 -9.49
N LEU A 71 9.62 13.64 -9.50
CA LEU A 71 10.37 12.54 -8.90
C LEU A 71 11.69 12.25 -9.64
N ILE A 72 11.70 12.34 -10.97
CA ILE A 72 12.95 12.21 -11.76
C ILE A 72 13.91 13.33 -11.41
N ILE A 73 13.46 14.59 -11.36
CA ILE A 73 14.30 15.74 -10.99
C ILE A 73 14.87 15.55 -9.59
N LEU A 74 14.03 15.13 -8.63
CA LEU A 74 14.50 14.86 -7.27
C LEU A 74 15.52 13.72 -7.24
N ALA A 75 15.24 12.61 -7.92
CA ALA A 75 16.15 11.47 -7.98
C ALA A 75 17.52 11.89 -8.56
N VAL A 76 17.51 12.60 -9.68
CA VAL A 76 18.74 13.08 -10.32
C VAL A 76 19.51 14.02 -9.39
N ALA A 77 18.83 14.96 -8.72
CA ALA A 77 19.45 15.88 -7.79
C ALA A 77 20.09 15.16 -6.60
N VAL A 78 19.40 14.18 -6.02
CA VAL A 78 19.91 13.37 -4.88
C VAL A 78 21.14 12.56 -5.27
N PHE A 79 21.20 12.06 -6.51
CA PHE A 79 22.38 11.31 -6.99
C PHE A 79 23.56 12.22 -7.34
N ILE A 80 23.32 13.45 -7.79
CA ILE A 80 24.37 14.41 -8.15
C ILE A 80 24.93 15.10 -6.91
N ASP A 81 24.06 15.50 -5.98
CA ASP A 81 24.42 16.27 -4.78
C ASP A 81 23.79 15.64 -3.52
N PRO A 82 24.33 14.50 -3.05
CA PRO A 82 23.84 13.87 -1.82
C PRO A 82 24.15 14.77 -0.61
N GLN A 83 23.16 14.99 0.26
CA GLN A 83 23.26 15.94 1.39
C GLN A 83 23.96 15.35 2.62
N GLY A 84 24.50 14.15 2.53
CA GLY A 84 25.29 13.53 3.58
C GLY A 84 25.92 12.22 3.13
N ASP A 85 26.80 11.69 3.97
CA ASP A 85 27.44 10.41 3.71
C ASP A 85 26.46 9.26 3.99
N MET A 86 26.61 8.21 3.19
CA MET A 86 25.85 6.97 3.41
C MET A 86 26.36 6.29 4.68
N LEU A 87 25.52 6.27 5.69
CA LEU A 87 25.84 5.60 6.95
C LEU A 87 25.84 4.07 6.77
N GLY A 88 26.65 3.37 7.58
CA GLY A 88 26.66 1.92 7.62
C GLY A 88 25.32 1.33 8.06
N ALA A 89 25.08 0.06 7.75
CA ALA A 89 23.88 -0.64 8.19
C ALA A 89 23.73 -0.59 9.72
N HIS A 90 22.49 -0.50 10.22
CA HIS A 90 22.15 -0.40 11.64
C HIS A 90 21.10 -1.45 12.02
N GLY A 91 21.09 -1.87 13.28
CA GLY A 91 20.10 -2.79 13.83
C GLY A 91 20.00 -4.10 13.07
N GLU A 92 18.81 -4.54 12.74
CA GLU A 92 18.56 -5.82 12.05
C GLU A 92 19.13 -5.88 10.63
N TYR A 93 19.40 -4.74 9.99
CA TYR A 93 20.05 -4.69 8.68
C TYR A 93 21.51 -5.16 8.69
N LEU A 94 22.18 -5.18 9.85
CA LEU A 94 23.52 -5.75 9.99
C LEU A 94 23.57 -7.27 9.77
N THR A 95 22.54 -7.97 10.23
CA THR A 95 22.50 -9.42 10.26
C THR A 95 21.60 -10.02 9.19
N GLN A 96 20.48 -9.32 8.87
CA GLN A 96 19.43 -9.85 8.00
C GLN A 96 18.86 -8.78 7.03
N PRO A 97 19.69 -8.15 6.19
CA PRO A 97 19.27 -7.00 5.38
C PRO A 97 18.16 -7.35 4.39
N LEU A 98 18.19 -8.51 3.75
CA LEU A 98 17.19 -8.92 2.76
C LEU A 98 15.82 -9.18 3.41
N THR A 99 15.81 -9.92 4.53
CA THR A 99 14.56 -10.23 5.24
C THR A 99 13.93 -8.97 5.80
N LYS A 100 14.74 -8.10 6.43
CA LYS A 100 14.25 -6.83 6.97
C LYS A 100 13.69 -5.94 5.87
N GLY A 101 14.41 -5.77 4.77
CA GLY A 101 13.94 -4.99 3.62
C GLY A 101 12.66 -5.56 3.00
N PHE A 102 12.52 -6.88 2.91
CA PHE A 102 11.29 -7.52 2.43
C PHE A 102 10.09 -7.22 3.36
N LEU A 103 10.28 -7.31 4.67
CA LEU A 103 9.22 -7.02 5.65
C LEU A 103 8.87 -5.53 5.70
N GLU A 104 9.85 -4.63 5.54
CA GLU A 104 9.57 -3.20 5.41
C GLU A 104 8.76 -2.89 4.14
N GLY A 105 8.89 -3.72 3.10
CA GLY A 105 8.04 -3.66 1.91
C GLY A 105 6.54 -3.83 2.22
N TYR A 106 6.15 -4.46 3.34
CA TYR A 106 4.74 -4.52 3.76
C TYR A 106 4.17 -3.14 4.09
N ASN A 107 5.01 -2.24 4.60
CA ASN A 107 4.60 -0.87 4.97
C ASN A 107 4.25 0.00 3.76
N THR A 108 4.68 -0.38 2.54
CA THR A 108 4.33 0.35 1.31
C THR A 108 2.86 0.16 0.91
N MET A 109 2.21 -0.93 1.35
CA MET A 109 0.84 -1.32 1.01
C MET A 109 0.59 -1.58 -0.49
N ASP A 110 1.64 -1.66 -1.31
CA ASP A 110 1.54 -1.78 -2.75
C ASP A 110 0.89 -3.09 -3.23
N THR A 111 1.07 -4.19 -2.50
CA THR A 111 0.45 -5.48 -2.87
C THR A 111 -1.08 -5.38 -2.87
N PHE A 112 -1.66 -4.74 -1.85
CA PHE A 112 -3.11 -4.53 -1.79
C PHE A 112 -3.58 -3.55 -2.84
N ALA A 113 -2.85 -2.43 -3.00
CA ALA A 113 -3.13 -1.43 -4.01
C ALA A 113 -3.08 -2.04 -5.42
N SER A 114 -2.07 -2.86 -5.74
CA SER A 114 -1.94 -3.49 -7.07
C SER A 114 -3.09 -4.43 -7.41
N LEU A 115 -3.60 -5.20 -6.43
CA LEU A 115 -4.75 -6.07 -6.63
C LEU A 115 -6.03 -5.28 -6.90
N MET A 116 -6.21 -4.14 -6.23
CA MET A 116 -7.36 -3.27 -6.39
C MET A 116 -7.31 -2.47 -7.70
N PHE A 117 -6.18 -1.81 -7.98
CA PHE A 117 -6.00 -1.05 -9.21
C PHE A 117 -5.92 -1.95 -10.44
N GLY A 118 -5.42 -3.19 -10.30
CA GLY A 118 -5.46 -4.19 -11.37
C GLY A 118 -6.90 -4.48 -11.84
N MET A 119 -7.86 -4.54 -10.91
CA MET A 119 -9.28 -4.71 -11.24
C MET A 119 -9.84 -3.50 -11.98
N LEU A 120 -9.54 -2.28 -11.50
CA LEU A 120 -9.94 -1.04 -12.17
C LEU A 120 -9.35 -0.92 -13.58
N MET A 121 -8.12 -1.40 -13.80
CA MET A 121 -7.50 -1.44 -15.12
C MET A 121 -8.26 -2.39 -16.08
N VAL A 122 -8.69 -3.56 -15.59
CA VAL A 122 -9.50 -4.48 -16.38
C VAL A 122 -10.81 -3.81 -16.84
N ASP A 123 -11.47 -3.11 -15.91
CA ASP A 123 -12.73 -2.42 -16.22
C ASP A 123 -12.51 -1.24 -17.15
N ALA A 124 -11.42 -0.50 -17.03
CA ALA A 124 -11.03 0.56 -17.96
C ALA A 124 -10.76 0.01 -19.39
N LEU A 125 -10.10 -1.15 -19.52
CA LEU A 125 -9.87 -1.79 -20.82
C LEU A 125 -11.19 -2.25 -21.44
N ARG A 126 -12.10 -2.83 -20.65
CA ARG A 126 -13.45 -3.21 -21.11
C ARG A 126 -14.25 -2.00 -21.58
N GLY A 127 -14.19 -0.89 -20.83
CA GLY A 127 -14.83 0.38 -21.21
C GLY A 127 -14.31 0.95 -22.55
N LYS A 128 -13.07 0.60 -22.93
CA LYS A 128 -12.49 0.92 -24.26
C LYS A 128 -12.77 -0.12 -25.34
N GLY A 129 -13.62 -1.12 -25.06
CA GLY A 129 -13.99 -2.17 -26.03
C GLY A 129 -13.00 -3.33 -26.12
N ILE A 130 -11.97 -3.38 -25.25
CA ILE A 130 -11.00 -4.48 -25.21
C ILE A 130 -11.57 -5.57 -24.29
N THR A 131 -12.33 -6.50 -24.87
CA THR A 131 -13.00 -7.59 -24.13
C THR A 131 -12.33 -8.94 -24.32
N GLU A 132 -11.49 -9.09 -25.34
CA GLU A 132 -10.76 -10.32 -25.60
C GLU A 132 -9.77 -10.61 -24.48
N ARG A 133 -9.83 -11.82 -23.92
CA ARG A 133 -9.00 -12.25 -22.78
C ARG A 133 -7.50 -12.15 -23.08
N SER A 134 -7.08 -12.54 -24.29
CA SER A 134 -5.69 -12.50 -24.73
C SER A 134 -5.15 -11.08 -24.79
N ALA A 135 -5.88 -10.16 -25.43
CA ALA A 135 -5.54 -8.76 -25.54
C ALA A 135 -5.50 -8.09 -24.14
N THR A 136 -6.54 -8.30 -23.32
CA THR A 136 -6.59 -7.78 -21.96
C THR A 136 -5.38 -8.22 -21.13
N THR A 137 -5.03 -9.52 -21.16
CA THR A 137 -3.86 -10.04 -20.45
C THR A 137 -2.56 -9.40 -20.93
N LYS A 138 -2.38 -9.24 -22.24
CA LYS A 138 -1.20 -8.60 -22.84
C LYS A 138 -1.03 -7.15 -22.37
N TYR A 139 -2.10 -6.35 -22.40
CA TYR A 139 -2.07 -4.96 -21.92
C TYR A 139 -1.79 -4.88 -20.42
N LEU A 140 -2.37 -5.78 -19.61
CA LEU A 140 -2.11 -5.82 -18.18
C LEU A 140 -0.65 -6.17 -17.86
N ILE A 141 -0.03 -7.11 -18.60
CA ILE A 141 1.38 -7.44 -18.43
C ILE A 141 2.27 -6.24 -18.76
N TYR A 142 2.04 -5.56 -19.90
CA TYR A 142 2.82 -4.38 -20.24
C TYR A 142 2.67 -3.25 -19.22
N ALA A 143 1.43 -2.95 -18.82
CA ALA A 143 1.16 -1.94 -17.81
C ALA A 143 1.82 -2.30 -16.46
N GLY A 144 1.75 -3.58 -16.08
CA GLY A 144 2.38 -4.10 -14.86
C GLY A 144 3.91 -3.98 -14.90
N CYS A 145 4.55 -4.31 -16.03
CA CYS A 145 6.00 -4.17 -16.19
C CYS A 145 6.44 -2.70 -16.11
N ILE A 146 5.71 -1.80 -16.76
CA ILE A 146 5.98 -0.35 -16.70
C ILE A 146 5.81 0.17 -15.26
N ALA A 147 4.73 -0.22 -14.59
CA ALA A 147 4.47 0.16 -13.21
C ALA A 147 5.56 -0.37 -12.26
N ALA A 148 5.96 -1.63 -12.40
CA ALA A 148 7.01 -2.24 -11.59
C ALA A 148 8.37 -1.54 -11.80
N ALA A 149 8.72 -1.20 -13.03
CA ALA A 149 9.96 -0.46 -13.32
C ALA A 149 9.91 0.97 -12.73
N GLY A 150 8.76 1.65 -12.85
CA GLY A 150 8.56 2.98 -12.26
C GLY A 150 8.65 2.96 -10.74
N LEU A 151 7.98 1.99 -10.08
CA LEU A 151 8.05 1.82 -8.62
C LEU A 151 9.48 1.50 -8.17
N ALA A 152 10.17 0.58 -8.84
CA ALA A 152 11.56 0.25 -8.52
C ALA A 152 12.46 1.50 -8.58
N PHE A 153 12.32 2.31 -9.64
CA PHE A 153 13.06 3.58 -9.78
C PHE A 153 12.78 4.53 -8.60
N VAL A 154 11.51 4.72 -8.24
CA VAL A 154 11.12 5.61 -7.13
C VAL A 154 11.66 5.09 -5.80
N TYR A 155 11.49 3.80 -5.50
CA TYR A 155 11.96 3.22 -4.22
C TYR A 155 13.47 3.23 -4.10
N ILE A 156 14.22 2.94 -5.17
CA ILE A 156 15.69 3.03 -5.15
C ILE A 156 16.13 4.50 -4.89
N SER A 157 15.48 5.47 -5.52
CA SER A 157 15.78 6.89 -5.33
C SER A 157 15.48 7.35 -3.91
N LEU A 158 14.34 6.95 -3.35
CA LEU A 158 13.97 7.29 -1.97
C LEU A 158 14.83 6.56 -0.94
N PHE A 159 15.24 5.33 -1.23
CA PHE A 159 16.19 4.60 -0.41
C PHE A 159 17.54 5.33 -0.33
N TYR A 160 18.08 5.76 -1.48
CA TYR A 160 19.33 6.50 -1.53
C TYR A 160 19.22 7.85 -0.81
N LEU A 161 18.11 8.57 -1.01
CA LEU A 161 17.80 9.80 -0.27
C LEU A 161 17.80 9.54 1.25
N GLY A 162 17.10 8.51 1.71
CA GLY A 162 17.05 8.14 3.12
C GLY A 162 18.43 7.78 3.67
N ALA A 163 19.23 7.03 2.93
CA ALA A 163 20.58 6.62 3.34
C ALA A 163 21.55 7.80 3.46
N THR A 164 21.31 8.91 2.75
CA THR A 164 22.13 10.13 2.76
C THR A 164 21.50 11.30 3.51
N SER A 165 20.43 11.05 4.29
CA SER A 165 19.65 12.09 4.98
C SER A 165 20.12 12.41 6.40
N ALA A 166 21.04 11.64 6.97
CA ALA A 166 21.37 11.68 8.39
C ALA A 166 21.82 13.08 8.90
N THR A 167 22.47 13.87 8.05
CA THR A 167 22.93 15.22 8.39
C THR A 167 21.81 16.27 8.35
N VAL A 168 20.89 16.16 7.39
CA VAL A 168 19.84 17.16 7.13
C VAL A 168 18.50 16.83 7.77
N ALA A 169 18.29 15.56 8.15
CA ALA A 169 17.04 15.10 8.73
C ALA A 169 17.23 14.40 10.09
N ALA A 170 18.23 14.82 10.86
CA ALA A 170 18.46 14.30 12.20
C ALA A 170 17.24 14.57 13.10
N GLY A 171 16.66 13.49 13.66
CA GLY A 171 15.49 13.59 14.54
C GLY A 171 14.15 13.67 13.82
N ALA A 172 14.09 13.38 12.52
CA ALA A 172 12.82 13.23 11.81
C ALA A 172 12.08 11.96 12.23
N ASP A 173 10.81 12.08 12.64
CA ASP A 173 10.00 10.99 13.18
C ASP A 173 9.43 10.07 12.08
N ASN A 174 9.44 10.51 10.84
CA ASN A 174 8.84 9.77 9.73
C ASN A 174 9.47 10.15 8.37
N GLY A 175 9.30 9.28 7.38
CA GLY A 175 9.87 9.45 6.04
C GLY A 175 9.36 10.70 5.29
N GLY A 176 8.15 11.19 5.59
CA GLY A 176 7.63 12.42 4.99
C GLY A 176 8.43 13.64 5.43
N LEU A 177 8.78 13.69 6.71
CA LEU A 177 9.62 14.75 7.26
C LEU A 177 11.05 14.70 6.70
N VAL A 178 11.63 13.48 6.60
CA VAL A 178 12.94 13.27 5.97
C VAL A 178 12.95 13.83 4.56
N LEU A 179 11.96 13.48 3.73
CA LEU A 179 11.88 13.95 2.33
C LEU A 179 11.72 15.47 2.26
N SER A 180 10.88 16.05 3.11
CA SER A 180 10.65 17.50 3.18
C SER A 180 11.93 18.26 3.52
N GLN A 181 12.64 17.84 4.57
CA GLN A 181 13.91 18.48 4.98
C GLN A 181 15.01 18.33 3.94
N TYR A 182 15.09 17.16 3.30
CA TYR A 182 16.06 16.91 2.24
C TYR A 182 15.80 17.79 1.01
N VAL A 183 14.54 17.93 0.57
CA VAL A 183 14.17 18.82 -0.55
C VAL A 183 14.42 20.28 -0.21
N GLN A 184 14.18 20.68 1.04
CA GLN A 184 14.49 22.03 1.50
C GLN A 184 16.01 22.32 1.49
N ALA A 185 16.83 21.32 1.84
CA ALA A 185 18.30 21.45 1.77
C ALA A 185 18.79 21.57 0.32
N LEU A 186 18.24 20.75 -0.61
CA LEU A 186 18.64 20.75 -2.03
C LEU A 186 18.14 21.98 -2.82
N PHE A 187 16.87 22.32 -2.67
CA PHE A 187 16.17 23.28 -3.55
C PHE A 187 15.68 24.54 -2.81
N GLY A 188 15.94 24.61 -1.51
CA GLY A 188 15.48 25.72 -0.67
C GLY A 188 13.95 25.83 -0.56
N PRO A 189 13.43 27.01 -0.16
CA PRO A 189 11.99 27.21 0.06
C PRO A 189 11.11 26.98 -1.17
N TYR A 190 11.62 27.28 -2.36
CA TYR A 190 10.88 27.06 -3.62
C TYR A 190 10.69 25.57 -3.91
N GLY A 191 11.72 24.76 -3.66
CA GLY A 191 11.61 23.31 -3.77
C GLY A 191 10.57 22.75 -2.81
N GLN A 192 10.53 23.25 -1.57
CA GLN A 192 9.53 22.85 -0.57
C GLN A 192 8.11 23.19 -1.05
N ILE A 193 7.87 24.35 -1.63
CA ILE A 193 6.54 24.72 -2.16
C ILE A 193 6.14 23.79 -3.30
N VAL A 194 7.04 23.51 -4.25
CA VAL A 194 6.76 22.60 -5.37
C VAL A 194 6.45 21.19 -4.86
N LEU A 195 7.27 20.66 -3.95
CA LEU A 195 7.03 19.37 -3.32
C LEU A 195 5.66 19.33 -2.64
N SER A 196 5.32 20.35 -1.86
CA SER A 196 4.05 20.44 -1.14
C SER A 196 2.85 20.38 -2.07
N VAL A 197 2.86 21.14 -3.17
CA VAL A 197 1.78 21.11 -4.16
C VAL A 197 1.68 19.73 -4.83
N ILE A 198 2.79 19.17 -5.25
CA ILE A 198 2.85 17.85 -5.89
C ILE A 198 2.31 16.78 -4.95
N VAL A 199 2.79 16.71 -3.71
CA VAL A 199 2.38 15.70 -2.74
C VAL A 199 0.92 15.87 -2.35
N LEU A 200 0.45 17.10 -2.10
CA LEU A 200 -0.95 17.37 -1.78
C LEU A 200 -1.88 16.83 -2.87
N LEU A 201 -1.58 17.14 -4.11
CA LEU A 201 -2.37 16.69 -5.26
C LEU A 201 -2.29 15.18 -5.46
N ALA A 202 -1.10 14.57 -5.31
CA ALA A 202 -0.93 13.12 -5.39
C ALA A 202 -1.72 12.38 -4.31
N CYS A 203 -1.61 12.83 -3.06
CA CYS A 203 -2.35 12.27 -1.95
C CYS A 203 -3.87 12.44 -2.12
N LEU A 204 -4.32 13.61 -2.59
CA LEU A 204 -5.73 13.87 -2.84
C LEU A 204 -6.29 12.93 -3.93
N THR A 205 -5.56 12.74 -5.04
CA THR A 205 -6.01 11.83 -6.11
C THR A 205 -6.05 10.38 -5.66
N THR A 206 -5.08 9.97 -4.85
CA THR A 206 -5.05 8.63 -4.26
C THR A 206 -6.24 8.44 -3.30
N ALA A 207 -6.51 9.42 -2.42
CA ALA A 207 -7.66 9.38 -1.53
C ALA A 207 -8.99 9.26 -2.29
N ILE A 208 -9.17 10.06 -3.36
CA ILE A 208 -10.36 10.00 -4.23
C ILE A 208 -10.49 8.60 -4.83
N GLY A 209 -9.41 8.03 -5.36
CA GLY A 209 -9.41 6.68 -5.94
C GLY A 209 -9.81 5.61 -4.93
N LEU A 210 -9.21 5.62 -3.74
CA LEU A 210 -9.49 4.65 -2.68
C LEU A 210 -10.92 4.78 -2.14
N ILE A 211 -11.38 5.99 -1.83
CA ILE A 211 -12.74 6.24 -1.36
C ILE A 211 -13.76 5.80 -2.42
N SER A 212 -13.53 6.13 -3.70
CA SER A 212 -14.42 5.76 -4.80
C SER A 212 -14.50 4.26 -4.98
N ALA A 213 -13.36 3.57 -5.02
CA ALA A 213 -13.30 2.12 -5.22
C ALA A 213 -13.92 1.34 -4.04
N CYS A 214 -13.65 1.76 -2.80
CA CYS A 214 -14.28 1.17 -1.62
C CYS A 214 -15.80 1.41 -1.62
N SER A 215 -16.24 2.61 -2.00
CA SER A 215 -17.68 2.96 -2.04
C SER A 215 -18.42 2.18 -3.12
N ASP A 216 -17.81 1.95 -4.27
CA ASP A 216 -18.37 1.11 -5.33
C ASP A 216 -18.49 -0.35 -4.88
N PHE A 217 -17.43 -0.90 -4.28
CA PHE A 217 -17.45 -2.25 -3.73
C PHE A 217 -18.54 -2.45 -2.67
N PHE A 218 -18.61 -1.57 -1.67
CA PHE A 218 -19.58 -1.70 -0.59
C PHE A 218 -21.03 -1.45 -1.08
N SER A 219 -21.26 -0.52 -2.00
CA SER A 219 -22.59 -0.31 -2.57
C SER A 219 -23.08 -1.52 -3.37
N SER A 220 -22.18 -2.30 -3.97
CA SER A 220 -22.55 -3.54 -4.67
C SER A 220 -22.92 -4.70 -3.72
N LYS A 221 -22.60 -4.60 -2.42
CA LYS A 221 -22.79 -5.66 -1.41
C LYS A 221 -23.79 -5.32 -0.31
N THR A 222 -24.18 -4.07 -0.22
CA THR A 222 -25.08 -3.57 0.85
C THR A 222 -26.23 -2.77 0.24
N PRO A 223 -27.31 -2.52 1.00
CA PRO A 223 -28.45 -1.73 0.52
C PRO A 223 -28.16 -0.21 0.44
N LEU A 224 -26.99 0.25 0.90
CA LEU A 224 -26.63 1.65 0.88
C LEU A 224 -26.14 2.08 -0.50
N SER A 225 -26.51 3.30 -0.90
CA SER A 225 -26.10 3.87 -2.18
C SER A 225 -24.58 4.23 -2.18
N TYR A 226 -24.00 4.31 -3.38
CA TYR A 226 -22.63 4.75 -3.58
C TYR A 226 -22.32 6.08 -2.84
N LYS A 227 -23.19 7.06 -2.95
CA LYS A 227 -23.03 8.39 -2.32
C LYS A 227 -23.00 8.31 -0.79
N GLN A 228 -23.82 7.44 -0.20
CA GLN A 228 -23.82 7.20 1.25
C GLN A 228 -22.49 6.56 1.68
N TRP A 229 -21.98 5.62 0.90
CA TRP A 229 -20.69 5.02 1.18
C TRP A 229 -19.52 6.00 1.01
N VAL A 230 -19.56 6.94 0.06
CA VAL A 230 -18.57 8.01 -0.06
C VAL A 230 -18.53 8.85 1.21
N LEU A 231 -19.69 9.24 1.76
CA LEU A 231 -19.76 10.00 3.03
C LEU A 231 -19.22 9.19 4.21
N ILE A 232 -19.65 7.93 4.35
CA ILE A 232 -19.19 7.07 5.44
C ILE A 232 -17.68 6.89 5.37
N ASN A 233 -17.15 6.47 4.21
CA ASN A 233 -15.75 6.21 4.01
C ASN A 233 -14.87 7.45 4.23
N GLY A 234 -15.27 8.59 3.66
CA GLY A 234 -14.56 9.86 3.85
C GLY A 234 -14.57 10.34 5.29
N SER A 235 -15.70 10.20 6.00
CA SER A 235 -15.80 10.55 7.42
C SER A 235 -14.93 9.66 8.30
N VAL A 236 -14.92 8.35 8.05
CA VAL A 236 -14.04 7.41 8.77
C VAL A 236 -12.57 7.78 8.52
N CYS A 237 -12.20 8.07 7.28
CA CYS A 237 -10.82 8.47 6.95
C CYS A 237 -10.44 9.79 7.66
N ALA A 238 -11.34 10.77 7.71
CA ALA A 238 -11.09 12.03 8.40
C ALA A 238 -10.90 11.83 9.92
N LEU A 239 -11.68 10.95 10.53
CA LEU A 239 -11.53 10.61 11.96
C LEU A 239 -10.22 9.90 12.24
N VAL A 240 -9.89 8.87 11.45
CA VAL A 240 -8.66 8.09 11.62
C VAL A 240 -7.41 8.93 11.35
N ALA A 241 -7.45 9.87 10.41
CA ALA A 241 -6.32 10.75 10.12
C ALA A 241 -5.95 11.70 11.27
N ASN A 242 -6.76 11.82 12.32
CA ASN A 242 -6.42 12.63 13.49
C ASN A 242 -5.46 11.95 14.48
N VAL A 243 -5.15 10.69 14.27
CA VAL A 243 -4.22 9.93 15.14
C VAL A 243 -2.76 10.35 14.93
N GLY A 244 -2.41 10.88 13.76
CA GLY A 244 -1.04 11.23 13.38
C GLY A 244 -0.35 10.11 12.59
N LEU A 245 0.64 10.51 11.73
CA LEU A 245 1.26 9.60 10.77
C LEU A 245 2.06 8.49 11.43
N ALA A 246 2.92 8.82 12.39
CA ALA A 246 3.76 7.83 13.08
C ALA A 246 2.92 6.79 13.84
N GLN A 247 1.86 7.25 14.52
CA GLN A 247 0.96 6.36 15.27
C GLN A 247 0.11 5.50 14.33
N LEU A 248 -0.37 6.05 13.21
CA LEU A 248 -1.12 5.28 12.21
C LEU A 248 -0.23 4.18 11.60
N ILE A 249 1.04 4.48 11.31
CA ILE A 249 2.01 3.48 10.83
C ILE A 249 2.16 2.37 11.86
N SER A 250 2.41 2.70 13.13
CA SER A 250 2.61 1.70 14.19
C SER A 250 1.39 0.80 14.40
N LEU A 251 0.17 1.34 14.30
CA LEU A 251 -1.06 0.57 14.38
C LEU A 251 -1.31 -0.31 13.15
N SER A 252 -0.83 0.11 11.98
CA SER A 252 -1.03 -0.65 10.74
C SER A 252 -0.10 -1.86 10.63
N VAL A 253 1.11 -1.80 11.20
CA VAL A 253 2.13 -2.86 11.06
C VAL A 253 1.62 -4.25 11.44
N PRO A 254 1.03 -4.50 12.64
CA PRO A 254 0.53 -5.82 12.97
C PRO A 254 -0.56 -6.33 12.02
N VAL A 255 -1.42 -5.44 11.56
CA VAL A 255 -2.48 -5.79 10.61
C VAL A 255 -1.90 -6.17 9.25
N LEU A 256 -0.84 -5.48 8.81
CA LEU A 256 -0.14 -5.81 7.57
C LEU A 256 0.56 -7.16 7.68
N PHE A 257 1.22 -7.45 8.81
CA PHE A 257 1.83 -8.75 9.09
C PHE A 257 0.80 -9.89 9.07
N ALA A 258 -0.44 -9.65 9.49
CA ALA A 258 -1.51 -10.64 9.40
C ALA A 258 -2.06 -10.83 7.98
N LEU A 259 -2.14 -9.77 7.17
CA LEU A 259 -2.83 -9.81 5.87
C LEU A 259 -1.90 -10.08 4.67
N TYR A 260 -0.65 -9.60 4.69
CA TYR A 260 0.29 -9.77 3.58
C TYR A 260 0.58 -11.24 3.24
N PRO A 261 0.85 -12.12 4.22
CA PRO A 261 1.04 -13.55 3.95
C PRO A 261 -0.14 -14.18 3.21
N VAL A 262 -1.37 -13.80 3.60
CA VAL A 262 -2.60 -14.30 2.96
C VAL A 262 -2.70 -13.81 1.52
N ALA A 263 -2.36 -12.53 1.27
CA ALA A 263 -2.35 -11.97 -0.08
C ALA A 263 -1.30 -12.64 -0.97
N ILE A 264 -0.09 -12.87 -0.46
CA ILE A 264 1.00 -13.55 -1.18
C ILE A 264 0.58 -15.00 -1.49
N ALA A 265 0.01 -15.71 -0.51
CA ALA A 265 -0.51 -17.07 -0.71
C ALA A 265 -1.63 -17.12 -1.76
N LEU A 266 -2.52 -16.13 -1.78
CA LEU A 266 -3.58 -16.00 -2.78
C LEU A 266 -3.01 -15.84 -4.18
N VAL A 267 -2.01 -14.97 -4.35
CA VAL A 267 -1.32 -14.77 -5.63
C VAL A 267 -0.61 -16.04 -6.07
N ALA A 268 0.14 -16.70 -5.17
CA ALA A 268 0.83 -17.95 -5.45
C ALA A 268 -0.14 -19.06 -5.91
N LEU A 269 -1.27 -19.21 -5.22
CA LEU A 269 -2.32 -20.16 -5.61
C LEU A 269 -2.89 -19.88 -7.00
N THR A 270 -2.98 -18.62 -7.40
CA THR A 270 -3.49 -18.24 -8.72
C THR A 270 -2.61 -18.79 -9.85
N PHE A 271 -1.28 -18.77 -9.68
CA PHE A 271 -0.35 -19.34 -10.66
C PHE A 271 -0.44 -20.87 -10.79
N VAL A 272 -0.75 -21.56 -9.70
CA VAL A 272 -0.82 -23.03 -9.69
C VAL A 272 -2.25 -23.56 -9.82
N ARG A 273 -3.25 -22.70 -9.90
CA ARG A 273 -4.68 -23.05 -9.90
C ARG A 273 -5.05 -24.14 -10.90
N SER A 274 -4.51 -24.07 -12.13
CA SER A 274 -4.82 -25.05 -13.19
C SER A 274 -4.29 -26.46 -12.91
N LYS A 275 -3.32 -26.59 -12.01
CA LYS A 275 -2.67 -27.85 -11.65
C LYS A 275 -3.28 -28.46 -10.37
N LEU A 276 -4.12 -27.74 -9.65
CA LEU A 276 -4.74 -28.21 -8.39
C LEU A 276 -5.92 -29.13 -8.67
N PRO A 277 -5.97 -30.33 -8.07
CA PRO A 277 -7.09 -31.27 -8.22
C PRO A 277 -8.43 -30.72 -7.72
N ASN A 278 -8.41 -29.99 -6.61
CA ASN A 278 -9.58 -29.34 -6.01
C ASN A 278 -9.28 -27.87 -5.65
N PRO A 279 -9.39 -26.92 -6.60
CA PRO A 279 -9.03 -25.52 -6.36
C PRO A 279 -9.81 -24.87 -5.23
N ARG A 280 -11.13 -25.11 -5.11
CA ARG A 280 -11.97 -24.49 -4.07
C ARG A 280 -11.50 -24.87 -2.66
N PHE A 281 -11.21 -26.13 -2.43
CA PHE A 281 -10.70 -26.62 -1.15
C PHE A 281 -9.28 -26.10 -0.89
N ALA A 282 -8.41 -26.15 -1.90
CA ALA A 282 -7.04 -25.69 -1.80
C ALA A 282 -6.96 -24.20 -1.38
N TYR A 283 -7.76 -23.33 -2.00
CA TYR A 283 -7.79 -21.92 -1.61
C TYR A 283 -8.21 -21.75 -0.15
N ARG A 284 -9.27 -22.41 0.30
CA ARG A 284 -9.75 -22.32 1.68
C ARG A 284 -8.70 -22.82 2.68
N ALA A 285 -8.13 -23.97 2.44
CA ALA A 285 -7.18 -24.61 3.35
C ALA A 285 -5.85 -23.82 3.43
N VAL A 286 -5.28 -23.46 2.28
CA VAL A 286 -3.99 -22.74 2.25
C VAL A 286 -4.13 -21.34 2.84
N LEU A 287 -5.18 -20.57 2.49
CA LEU A 287 -5.38 -19.25 3.04
C LEU A 287 -5.66 -19.27 4.55
N LEU A 288 -6.35 -20.31 5.04
CA LEU A 288 -6.55 -20.48 6.48
C LEU A 288 -5.23 -20.78 7.20
N VAL A 289 -4.42 -21.70 6.68
CA VAL A 289 -3.08 -21.99 7.23
C VAL A 289 -2.21 -20.73 7.20
N SER A 290 -2.16 -20.03 6.08
CA SER A 290 -1.40 -18.78 5.96
C SER A 290 -1.86 -17.75 6.99
N LEU A 291 -3.17 -17.57 7.16
CA LEU A 291 -3.73 -16.62 8.13
C LEU A 291 -3.37 -16.99 9.58
N LEU A 292 -3.46 -18.27 9.94
CA LEU A 292 -3.16 -18.71 11.31
C LEU A 292 -1.71 -18.42 11.69
N PHE A 293 -0.75 -18.74 10.82
CA PHE A 293 0.65 -18.45 11.09
C PHE A 293 0.97 -16.95 10.95
N ALA A 294 0.34 -16.23 10.04
CA ALA A 294 0.46 -14.78 9.93
C ALA A 294 -0.04 -14.05 11.18
N LEU A 295 -1.11 -14.55 11.83
CA LEU A 295 -1.58 -14.00 13.11
C LEU A 295 -0.57 -14.21 14.24
N VAL A 296 0.20 -15.30 14.23
CA VAL A 296 1.28 -15.52 15.20
C VAL A 296 2.42 -14.52 14.96
N ASP A 297 2.83 -14.31 13.71
CA ASP A 297 3.83 -13.29 13.36
C ASP A 297 3.35 -11.87 13.74
N ALA A 298 2.08 -11.55 13.50
CA ALA A 298 1.47 -10.27 13.88
C ALA A 298 1.42 -10.08 15.40
N ALA A 299 1.12 -11.15 16.17
CA ALA A 299 1.14 -11.12 17.64
C ALA A 299 2.55 -10.84 18.17
N LYS A 300 3.58 -11.45 17.55
CA LYS A 300 4.98 -11.18 17.87
C LYS A 300 5.34 -9.70 17.70
N VAL A 301 4.98 -9.12 16.55
CA VAL A 301 5.24 -7.71 16.24
C VAL A 301 4.46 -6.78 17.19
N SER A 302 3.31 -7.22 17.70
CA SER A 302 2.53 -6.49 18.71
C SER A 302 3.09 -6.60 20.13
N GLY A 303 4.21 -7.33 20.34
CA GLY A 303 4.83 -7.52 21.65
C GLY A 303 4.21 -8.63 22.50
N VAL A 304 3.35 -9.48 21.92
CA VAL A 304 2.81 -10.65 22.62
C VAL A 304 3.88 -11.75 22.67
N ASP A 305 4.02 -12.39 23.81
CA ASP A 305 4.94 -13.53 23.95
C ASP A 305 4.39 -14.75 23.19
N VAL A 306 5.09 -15.10 22.14
CA VAL A 306 4.81 -16.26 21.28
C VAL A 306 6.03 -17.18 21.17
N SER A 307 6.86 -17.23 22.20
CA SER A 307 8.11 -18.00 22.26
C SER A 307 7.91 -19.50 21.97
N ALA A 308 6.73 -20.05 22.24
CA ALA A 308 6.37 -21.43 21.88
C ALA A 308 6.51 -21.73 20.36
N PHE A 309 6.47 -20.71 19.51
CA PHE A 309 6.60 -20.85 18.05
C PHE A 309 8.03 -20.65 17.52
N ASN A 310 9.03 -20.39 18.38
CA ASN A 310 10.44 -20.24 17.98
C ASN A 310 11.02 -21.49 17.31
N MET A 311 10.36 -22.66 17.46
CA MET A 311 10.72 -23.89 16.72
C MET A 311 10.46 -23.79 15.20
N LEU A 312 9.63 -22.85 14.76
CA LEU A 312 9.32 -22.70 13.35
C LEU A 312 10.50 -22.01 12.64
N PRO A 313 11.01 -22.60 11.56
CA PRO A 313 12.02 -21.95 10.73
C PRO A 313 11.52 -20.60 10.22
N LEU A 314 12.40 -19.60 10.17
CA LEU A 314 12.11 -18.22 9.76
C LEU A 314 11.17 -17.44 10.70
N PHE A 315 10.71 -18.02 11.82
CA PHE A 315 9.85 -17.31 12.77
C PHE A 315 10.58 -16.17 13.48
N GLU A 316 11.85 -16.38 13.82
CA GLU A 316 12.68 -15.34 14.45
C GLU A 316 12.78 -14.07 13.60
N VAL A 317 12.75 -14.24 12.29
CA VAL A 317 12.84 -13.14 11.31
C VAL A 317 11.47 -12.61 10.86
N GLY A 318 10.37 -13.02 11.50
CA GLY A 318 9.01 -12.54 11.17
C GLY A 318 8.43 -13.15 9.88
N MET A 319 8.92 -14.30 9.47
CA MET A 319 8.46 -15.04 8.28
C MET A 319 8.02 -16.47 8.62
N GLY A 320 7.49 -16.71 9.81
CA GLY A 320 7.04 -18.00 10.30
C GLY A 320 5.91 -18.62 9.46
N TRP A 321 5.17 -17.80 8.74
CA TRP A 321 4.07 -18.22 7.84
C TRP A 321 4.55 -18.92 6.56
N VAL A 322 5.79 -18.69 6.11
CA VAL A 322 6.27 -19.11 4.77
C VAL A 322 6.27 -20.63 4.61
N LEU A 323 6.94 -21.34 5.51
CA LEU A 323 7.06 -22.80 5.41
C LEU A 323 5.72 -23.53 5.58
N PRO A 324 4.88 -23.22 6.59
CA PRO A 324 3.56 -23.84 6.70
C PRO A 324 2.68 -23.58 5.48
N THR A 325 2.71 -22.36 4.93
CA THR A 325 1.93 -22.02 3.73
C THR A 325 2.44 -22.78 2.50
N PHE A 326 3.76 -22.86 2.31
CA PHE A 326 4.34 -23.62 1.21
C PHE A 326 4.01 -25.11 1.32
N ALA A 327 4.18 -25.71 2.51
CA ALA A 327 3.81 -27.10 2.78
C ALA A 327 2.32 -27.35 2.49
N ALA A 328 1.44 -26.45 2.91
CA ALA A 328 0.01 -26.55 2.62
C ALA A 328 -0.25 -26.50 1.10
N ILE A 329 0.41 -25.60 0.34
CA ILE A 329 0.27 -25.57 -1.13
C ILE A 329 0.70 -26.91 -1.74
N VAL A 330 1.86 -27.45 -1.33
CA VAL A 330 2.38 -28.74 -1.83
C VAL A 330 1.42 -29.87 -1.51
N CYS A 331 0.90 -29.96 -0.29
CA CYS A 331 -0.09 -30.98 0.10
C CYS A 331 -1.33 -30.95 -0.78
N MET A 332 -1.76 -29.77 -1.27
CA MET A 332 -2.97 -29.64 -2.11
C MET A 332 -2.81 -30.30 -3.49
N PHE A 333 -1.60 -30.56 -3.98
CA PHE A 333 -1.38 -31.31 -5.23
C PHE A 333 -1.69 -32.80 -5.08
N PHE A 334 -1.61 -33.33 -3.87
CA PHE A 334 -1.83 -34.75 -3.58
C PHE A 334 -3.26 -35.09 -3.14
N ILE A 335 -4.10 -34.08 -2.95
CA ILE A 335 -5.50 -34.29 -2.55
C ILE A 335 -6.31 -34.78 -3.75
N ALA A 336 -7.09 -35.86 -3.53
CA ALA A 336 -7.90 -36.47 -4.57
C ALA A 336 -8.94 -35.48 -5.16
N LYS A 337 -9.24 -35.64 -6.46
CA LYS A 337 -10.33 -34.89 -7.12
C LYS A 337 -11.67 -35.21 -6.43
N PRO A 338 -12.55 -34.21 -6.23
CA PRO A 338 -13.89 -34.48 -5.71
C PRO A 338 -14.63 -35.45 -6.66
N ARG A 339 -15.36 -36.44 -6.09
CA ARG A 339 -16.23 -37.31 -6.87
C ARG A 339 -17.30 -36.47 -7.55
N PRO A 340 -17.64 -36.75 -8.84
CA PRO A 340 -18.62 -35.94 -9.56
C PRO A 340 -20.04 -35.93 -8.98
N GLU A 341 -20.40 -36.90 -8.19
CA GLU A 341 -21.75 -37.04 -7.59
C GLU A 341 -22.10 -35.96 -6.55
N LEU A 342 -21.13 -35.29 -5.93
CA LEU A 342 -21.38 -34.23 -4.93
C LEU A 342 -21.44 -32.81 -5.54
N ALA A 343 -21.22 -32.67 -6.83
CA ALA A 343 -21.24 -31.36 -7.50
C ALA A 343 -22.66 -30.91 -7.92
N GLN A 344 -23.67 -31.79 -7.87
CA GLN A 344 -25.05 -31.48 -8.27
C GLN A 344 -25.96 -31.01 -7.12
N GLU A 345 -25.55 -31.14 -5.84
CA GLU A 345 -26.38 -30.73 -4.70
C GLU A 345 -26.07 -29.31 -4.17
N THR A 346 -25.10 -28.57 -4.77
CA THR A 346 -24.72 -27.23 -4.30
C THR A 346 -24.60 -26.20 -5.44
N ALA A 347 -25.42 -26.36 -6.50
CA ALA A 347 -25.53 -25.36 -7.59
C ALA A 347 -26.72 -24.43 -7.34
#